data_c1636b854f6a6b1348c09550ab6510f5
#
_entry.id   c1636b854f6a6b1348c09550ab6510f5
#
_cell.length_a   1.000
_cell.length_b   1.000
_cell.length_c   1.000
_cell.angle_alpha   90.00
_cell.angle_beta   90.00
_cell.angle_gamma   90.00
#
_symmetry.space_group_name_H-M   'P 1'
#
loop_
_entity.id
_entity.type
_entity.pdbx_description
1 polymer ?
#
loop_
_entity_poly.entity_id
_entity_poly.type
_entity_poly.pdbx_seq_one_letter_code
_entity_poly.pdbx_strand_id
1 'polypeptide(L)'
;MASEPLHVITLVHGRERQLDNLIRGLERGSRAPDALWVVCMNQPARHLSSPRFPIHCLQVQGDEPGLPLARARNAVRNCDAQRWVFLDVDCIPGEGLVEQYADGFARHGDAVQVGEVRYLPDSANLATWTQMSLLREAVIHPLSQYRGEPGSTLPHHLFWSLNFACTRQVFETIGGFDEGYAGYGAEDTDFAFAARAKGIDMRVSSALAFHQYHPTWRPPLNHFQAILANARRFHQRWHVWPMEGWLSEFAERGLLEWSADALVALREPRVDEIDACFDETRSGF
;
A
#
# COMPACT_ATOMS: atom_id res chain seq x y z
N MET A 1 -20.76 24.78 -5.16
CA MET A 1 -20.85 23.51 -5.93
C MET A 1 -20.65 22.38 -4.92
N ALA A 2 -21.46 21.33 -4.94
CA ALA A 2 -21.22 20.15 -4.09
C ALA A 2 -19.83 19.60 -4.42
N SER A 3 -19.04 19.23 -3.41
CA SER A 3 -17.75 18.61 -3.63
C SER A 3 -17.97 17.21 -4.27
N GLU A 4 -17.16 16.84 -5.23
CA GLU A 4 -17.23 15.49 -5.82
C GLU A 4 -17.00 14.42 -4.74
N PRO A 5 -17.75 13.30 -4.81
CA PRO A 5 -17.62 12.23 -3.82
C PRO A 5 -16.18 11.69 -3.72
N LEU A 6 -15.74 11.48 -2.48
CA LEU A 6 -14.45 10.90 -2.13
C LEU A 6 -14.68 9.56 -1.44
N HIS A 7 -14.23 8.48 -2.07
CA HIS A 7 -14.34 7.14 -1.54
C HIS A 7 -12.98 6.64 -1.04
N VAL A 8 -12.98 5.94 0.10
CA VAL A 8 -11.81 5.22 0.60
C VAL A 8 -11.90 3.77 0.14
N ILE A 9 -10.78 3.22 -0.29
CA ILE A 9 -10.64 1.85 -0.79
C ILE A 9 -9.61 1.13 0.06
N THR A 10 -9.96 -0.06 0.55
CA THR A 10 -9.03 -0.94 1.26
C THR A 10 -9.12 -2.36 0.73
N LEU A 11 -7.99 -3.08 0.76
CA LEU A 11 -7.86 -4.46 0.32
C LEU A 11 -7.71 -5.36 1.54
N VAL A 12 -8.43 -6.46 1.60
CA VAL A 12 -8.37 -7.35 2.77
C VAL A 12 -8.27 -8.82 2.39
N HIS A 13 -7.37 -9.51 3.08
CA HIS A 13 -7.31 -10.96 3.19
C HIS A 13 -6.92 -11.32 4.62
N GLY A 14 -7.81 -11.98 5.38
CA GLY A 14 -7.64 -12.07 6.83
C GLY A 14 -7.67 -10.66 7.47
N ARG A 15 -6.86 -10.44 8.48
CA ARG A 15 -6.62 -9.12 9.12
C ARG A 15 -7.91 -8.40 9.57
N GLU A 16 -8.86 -9.14 10.11
CA GLU A 16 -10.17 -8.60 10.51
C GLU A 16 -10.07 -7.51 11.55
N ARG A 17 -9.18 -7.70 12.55
CA ARG A 17 -8.94 -6.71 13.61
C ARG A 17 -8.37 -5.40 13.05
N GLN A 18 -7.48 -5.50 12.07
CA GLN A 18 -6.90 -4.33 11.40
C GLN A 18 -7.97 -3.57 10.63
N LEU A 19 -8.83 -4.27 9.90
CA LEU A 19 -9.96 -3.68 9.19
C LEU A 19 -10.93 -2.96 10.16
N ASP A 20 -11.26 -3.58 11.29
CA ASP A 20 -12.12 -2.96 12.30
C ASP A 20 -11.50 -1.66 12.86
N ASN A 21 -10.18 -1.63 13.04
CA ASN A 21 -9.46 -0.43 13.47
C ASN A 21 -9.42 0.65 12.37
N LEU A 22 -9.26 0.27 11.09
CA LEU A 22 -9.34 1.18 9.96
C LEU A 22 -10.73 1.86 9.91
N ILE A 23 -11.81 1.08 9.98
CA ILE A 23 -13.19 1.59 9.98
C ILE A 23 -13.39 2.56 11.16
N ARG A 24 -12.98 2.17 12.36
CA ARG A 24 -13.04 3.02 13.56
C ARG A 24 -12.25 4.32 13.40
N GLY A 25 -11.09 4.26 12.71
CA GLY A 25 -10.29 5.44 12.39
C GLY A 25 -11.03 6.41 11.47
N LEU A 26 -11.66 5.92 10.41
CA LEU A 26 -12.49 6.72 9.52
C LEU A 26 -13.72 7.32 10.25
N GLU A 27 -14.31 6.57 11.17
CA GLU A 27 -15.44 7.06 11.99
C GLU A 27 -15.03 8.21 12.93
N ARG A 28 -13.79 8.23 13.40
CA ARG A 28 -13.23 9.29 14.25
C ARG A 28 -12.73 10.49 13.48
N GLY A 29 -12.56 10.37 12.17
CA GLY A 29 -12.06 11.44 11.32
C GLY A 29 -12.89 12.70 11.38
N SER A 30 -12.25 13.88 11.25
CA SER A 30 -12.89 15.20 11.16
C SER A 30 -13.90 15.25 10.01
N ARG A 31 -13.53 14.61 8.89
CA ARG A 31 -14.39 14.38 7.73
C ARG A 31 -14.57 12.89 7.50
N ALA A 32 -15.81 12.43 7.34
CA ALA A 32 -16.10 11.07 6.89
C ALA A 32 -15.90 10.97 5.37
N PRO A 33 -15.47 9.80 4.84
CA PRO A 33 -15.56 9.55 3.41
C PRO A 33 -17.03 9.45 2.98
N ASP A 34 -17.31 9.65 1.68
CA ASP A 34 -18.65 9.45 1.13
C ASP A 34 -19.01 7.96 1.05
N ALA A 35 -18.03 7.07 0.94
CA ALA A 35 -18.15 5.62 1.12
C ALA A 35 -16.80 4.97 1.43
N LEU A 36 -16.84 3.77 2.05
CA LEU A 36 -15.72 2.85 2.14
C LEU A 36 -15.98 1.64 1.24
N TRP A 37 -15.03 1.32 0.38
CA TRP A 37 -15.01 0.09 -0.42
C TRP A 37 -13.99 -0.89 0.15
N VAL A 38 -14.47 -2.07 0.54
CA VAL A 38 -13.65 -3.16 1.07
C VAL A 38 -13.55 -4.24 0.00
N VAL A 39 -12.37 -4.43 -0.56
CA VAL A 39 -12.10 -5.44 -1.59
C VAL A 39 -11.55 -6.69 -0.91
N CYS A 40 -12.38 -7.73 -0.83
CA CYS A 40 -12.05 -9.01 -0.20
C CYS A 40 -11.32 -9.90 -1.22
N MET A 41 -10.03 -10.15 -0.97
CA MET A 41 -9.18 -10.98 -1.83
C MET A 41 -9.24 -12.44 -1.36
N ASN A 42 -9.59 -13.37 -2.26
CA ASN A 42 -9.64 -14.81 -2.01
C ASN A 42 -10.40 -15.21 -0.72
N GLN A 43 -11.40 -14.42 -0.34
CA GLN A 43 -12.24 -14.66 0.84
C GLN A 43 -13.65 -14.09 0.63
N PRO A 44 -14.67 -14.60 1.35
CA PRO A 44 -16.01 -14.05 1.28
C PRO A 44 -16.09 -12.64 1.87
N ALA A 45 -17.03 -11.84 1.37
CA ALA A 45 -17.35 -10.55 1.96
C ALA A 45 -17.96 -10.71 3.36
N ARG A 46 -17.57 -9.81 4.27
CA ARG A 46 -18.17 -9.70 5.61
C ARG A 46 -19.33 -8.69 5.60
N HIS A 47 -20.27 -8.86 6.49
CA HIS A 47 -21.22 -7.81 6.80
C HIS A 47 -20.54 -6.73 7.66
N LEU A 48 -20.34 -5.55 7.10
CA LEU A 48 -19.72 -4.40 7.74
C LEU A 48 -20.69 -3.23 7.73
N SER A 49 -20.66 -2.41 8.76
CA SER A 49 -21.50 -1.21 8.87
C SER A 49 -20.77 -0.08 9.58
N SER A 50 -21.12 1.15 9.26
CA SER A 50 -20.70 2.35 9.97
C SER A 50 -21.89 3.29 10.12
N PRO A 51 -22.00 4.01 11.25
CA PRO A 51 -23.03 5.02 11.43
C PRO A 51 -22.72 6.32 10.65
N ARG A 52 -21.52 6.47 10.07
CA ARG A 52 -21.07 7.72 9.44
C ARG A 52 -20.97 7.67 7.92
N PHE A 53 -20.85 6.48 7.33
CA PHE A 53 -20.70 6.30 5.88
C PHE A 53 -21.13 4.89 5.45
N PRO A 54 -21.60 4.72 4.21
CA PRO A 54 -21.88 3.39 3.66
C PRO A 54 -20.58 2.59 3.46
N ILE A 55 -20.68 1.26 3.64
CA ILE A 55 -19.60 0.32 3.36
C ILE A 55 -20.04 -0.65 2.27
N HIS A 56 -19.29 -0.71 1.19
CA HIS A 56 -19.48 -1.61 0.07
C HIS A 56 -18.40 -2.68 0.07
N CYS A 57 -18.79 -3.94 -0.14
CA CYS A 57 -17.84 -5.04 -0.21
C CYS A 57 -17.83 -5.61 -1.63
N LEU A 58 -16.62 -5.76 -2.20
CA LEU A 58 -16.36 -6.45 -3.45
C LEU A 58 -15.55 -7.72 -3.18
N GLN A 59 -15.77 -8.77 -3.95
CA GLN A 59 -14.92 -9.95 -3.93
C GLN A 59 -14.06 -10.00 -5.17
N VAL A 60 -12.79 -10.27 -4.99
CA VAL A 60 -11.82 -10.48 -6.06
C VAL A 60 -11.13 -11.82 -5.82
N GLN A 61 -11.18 -12.69 -6.81
CA GLN A 61 -10.46 -13.95 -6.80
C GLN A 61 -9.20 -13.83 -7.66
N GLY A 62 -8.10 -14.37 -7.16
CA GLY A 62 -6.85 -14.48 -7.88
C GLY A 62 -6.59 -15.94 -8.25
N ASP A 63 -5.81 -16.13 -9.31
CA ASP A 63 -5.26 -17.43 -9.65
C ASP A 63 -4.07 -17.69 -8.72
N GLU A 64 -4.08 -18.84 -8.02
CA GLU A 64 -2.99 -19.23 -7.12
C GLU A 64 -1.62 -19.31 -7.86
N PRO A 65 -0.48 -19.06 -7.17
CA PRO A 65 -0.36 -18.73 -5.75
C PRO A 65 -0.20 -17.21 -5.49
N GLY A 66 -0.85 -16.72 -4.44
CA GLY A 66 -0.66 -15.35 -3.92
C GLY A 66 -1.92 -14.49 -3.89
N LEU A 67 -1.81 -13.31 -3.32
CA LEU A 67 -2.91 -12.35 -3.27
C LEU A 67 -2.99 -11.54 -4.57
N PRO A 68 -4.18 -11.32 -5.15
CA PRO A 68 -4.38 -10.56 -6.37
C PRO A 68 -4.37 -9.05 -6.09
N LEU A 69 -3.27 -8.50 -5.55
CA LEU A 69 -3.18 -7.11 -5.07
C LEU A 69 -3.49 -6.09 -6.18
N ALA A 70 -2.87 -6.25 -7.35
CA ALA A 70 -3.09 -5.35 -8.50
C ALA A 70 -4.55 -5.40 -8.97
N ARG A 71 -5.12 -6.61 -9.15
CA ARG A 71 -6.53 -6.81 -9.53
C ARG A 71 -7.48 -6.22 -8.50
N ALA A 72 -7.18 -6.38 -7.21
CA ALA A 72 -8.00 -5.84 -6.13
C ALA A 72 -7.97 -4.29 -6.11
N ARG A 73 -6.81 -3.66 -6.35
CA ARG A 73 -6.75 -2.20 -6.51
C ARG A 73 -7.49 -1.74 -7.76
N ASN A 74 -7.40 -2.46 -8.87
CA ASN A 74 -8.11 -2.15 -10.09
C ASN A 74 -9.64 -2.30 -9.99
N ALA A 75 -10.13 -3.09 -9.04
CA ALA A 75 -11.56 -3.26 -8.80
C ALA A 75 -12.27 -1.94 -8.41
N VAL A 76 -11.52 -0.91 -8.02
CA VAL A 76 -12.03 0.45 -7.79
C VAL A 76 -12.77 1.03 -8.99
N ARG A 77 -12.49 0.56 -10.21
CA ARG A 77 -13.21 0.98 -11.42
C ARG A 77 -14.72 0.68 -11.38
N ASN A 78 -15.14 -0.22 -10.48
CA ASN A 78 -16.57 -0.50 -10.23
C ASN A 78 -17.21 0.53 -9.27
N CYS A 79 -16.41 1.39 -8.67
CA CYS A 79 -16.88 2.46 -7.79
C CYS A 79 -17.27 3.68 -8.64
N ASP A 80 -18.34 4.37 -8.31
CA ASP A 80 -18.90 5.50 -9.07
C ASP A 80 -18.24 6.87 -8.74
N ALA A 81 -17.39 6.93 -7.69
CA ALA A 81 -16.69 8.16 -7.32
C ALA A 81 -15.58 8.56 -8.33
N GLN A 82 -15.26 9.86 -8.31
CA GLN A 82 -14.19 10.43 -9.13
C GLN A 82 -12.89 10.64 -8.33
N ARG A 83 -12.95 10.54 -6.98
CA ARG A 83 -11.81 10.75 -6.07
C ARG A 83 -11.65 9.51 -5.20
N TRP A 84 -10.50 8.90 -5.26
CA TRP A 84 -10.18 7.67 -4.58
C TRP A 84 -9.00 7.84 -3.62
N VAL A 85 -9.16 7.36 -2.41
CA VAL A 85 -8.11 7.21 -1.41
C VAL A 85 -7.88 5.73 -1.19
N PHE A 86 -6.70 5.25 -1.49
CA PHE A 86 -6.28 3.89 -1.21
C PHE A 86 -5.57 3.86 0.14
N LEU A 87 -6.01 2.98 0.99
CA LEU A 87 -5.48 2.82 2.34
C LEU A 87 -5.36 1.33 2.65
N ASP A 88 -4.16 0.84 2.92
CA ASP A 88 -3.97 -0.56 3.27
C ASP A 88 -4.71 -0.92 4.55
N VAL A 89 -5.21 -2.16 4.64
CA VAL A 89 -6.09 -2.62 5.72
C VAL A 89 -5.47 -2.49 7.12
N ASP A 90 -4.15 -2.52 7.20
CA ASP A 90 -3.40 -2.36 8.45
C ASP A 90 -3.03 -0.89 8.74
N CYS A 91 -3.53 0.05 7.98
CA CYS A 91 -3.35 1.48 8.23
C CYS A 91 -4.55 2.08 8.95
N ILE A 92 -4.40 2.52 10.20
CA ILE A 92 -5.38 3.34 10.90
C ILE A 92 -5.28 4.78 10.38
N PRO A 93 -6.32 5.36 9.75
CA PRO A 93 -6.26 6.74 9.31
C PRO A 93 -6.18 7.71 10.49
N GLY A 94 -5.35 8.74 10.36
CA GLY A 94 -5.37 9.90 11.26
C GLY A 94 -6.67 10.71 11.12
N GLU A 95 -7.05 11.43 12.15
CA GLU A 95 -8.34 12.17 12.20
C GLU A 95 -8.53 13.13 11.03
N GLY A 96 -7.46 13.73 10.50
CA GLY A 96 -7.49 14.65 9.36
C GLY A 96 -7.30 14.01 7.98
N LEU A 97 -7.13 12.68 7.87
CA LEU A 97 -6.68 12.04 6.61
C LEU A 97 -7.62 12.34 5.43
N VAL A 98 -8.92 12.15 5.59
CA VAL A 98 -9.91 12.35 4.51
C VAL A 98 -10.02 13.83 4.12
N GLU A 99 -9.98 14.73 5.09
CA GLU A 99 -10.03 16.18 4.87
C GLU A 99 -8.77 16.65 4.10
N GLN A 100 -7.59 16.21 4.53
CA GLN A 100 -6.33 16.57 3.89
C GLN A 100 -6.24 16.10 2.44
N TYR A 101 -6.74 14.92 2.12
CA TYR A 101 -6.86 14.47 0.73
C TYR A 101 -7.89 15.28 -0.05
N ALA A 102 -9.05 15.59 0.55
CA ALA A 102 -10.06 16.42 -0.09
C ALA A 102 -9.52 17.81 -0.48
N ASP A 103 -8.76 18.43 0.42
CA ASP A 103 -8.07 19.69 0.18
C ASP A 103 -6.97 19.56 -0.88
N GLY A 104 -6.26 18.43 -0.83
CA GLY A 104 -5.22 18.09 -1.80
C GLY A 104 -5.77 17.95 -3.22
N PHE A 105 -6.95 17.35 -3.41
CA PHE A 105 -7.61 17.26 -4.72
C PHE A 105 -7.94 18.62 -5.33
N ALA A 106 -8.24 19.62 -4.51
CA ALA A 106 -8.49 20.97 -4.99
C ALA A 106 -7.21 21.64 -5.52
N ARG A 107 -6.05 21.25 -5.03
CA ARG A 107 -4.74 21.83 -5.39
C ARG A 107 -3.96 21.01 -6.41
N HIS A 108 -4.09 19.68 -6.38
CA HIS A 108 -3.27 18.72 -7.10
C HIS A 108 -4.11 17.56 -7.65
N GLY A 109 -5.28 17.85 -8.23
CA GLY A 109 -6.19 16.83 -8.75
C GLY A 109 -5.67 16.08 -9.98
N ASP A 110 -4.61 16.58 -10.61
CA ASP A 110 -3.90 15.99 -11.76
C ASP A 110 -2.70 15.11 -11.37
N ALA A 111 -2.47 14.90 -10.07
CA ALA A 111 -1.34 14.14 -9.53
C ALA A 111 -1.81 12.97 -8.65
N VAL A 112 -0.89 12.03 -8.39
CA VAL A 112 -1.03 11.06 -7.31
C VAL A 112 -0.55 11.72 -6.02
N GLN A 113 -1.39 11.77 -5.00
CA GLN A 113 -1.06 12.30 -3.69
C GLN A 113 -0.65 11.16 -2.77
N VAL A 114 0.52 11.26 -2.14
CA VAL A 114 1.09 10.20 -1.29
C VAL A 114 1.13 10.68 0.15
N GLY A 115 0.36 10.02 1.02
CA GLY A 115 0.27 10.34 2.43
C GLY A 115 1.45 9.83 3.25
N GLU A 116 1.56 10.33 4.48
CA GLU A 116 2.54 9.86 5.46
C GLU A 116 2.04 8.56 6.11
N VAL A 117 2.96 7.64 6.38
CA VAL A 117 2.69 6.44 7.18
C VAL A 117 3.69 6.37 8.32
N ARG A 118 3.20 6.21 9.54
CA ARG A 118 4.00 5.92 10.73
C ARG A 118 3.69 4.54 11.23
N TYR A 119 4.67 3.86 11.79
CA TYR A 119 4.60 2.44 12.15
C TYR A 119 4.42 2.26 13.65
N LEU A 120 3.41 1.52 14.03
CA LEU A 120 3.13 1.22 15.44
C LEU A 120 3.90 -0.02 15.88
N PRO A 121 4.43 -0.03 17.12
CA PRO A 121 5.01 -1.23 17.70
C PRO A 121 3.92 -2.24 18.11
N ASP A 122 4.29 -3.49 18.33
CA ASP A 122 3.38 -4.53 18.85
C ASP A 122 2.74 -4.15 20.20
N SER A 123 3.47 -3.41 21.03
CA SER A 123 3.01 -2.92 22.32
C SER A 123 1.88 -1.87 22.25
N ALA A 124 1.55 -1.34 21.08
CA ALA A 124 0.53 -0.32 20.94
C ALA A 124 -0.85 -0.82 21.35
N ASN A 125 -1.50 -0.09 22.28
CA ASN A 125 -2.84 -0.46 22.72
C ASN A 125 -3.91 -0.04 21.71
N LEU A 126 -4.30 -0.97 20.84
CA LEU A 126 -5.31 -0.77 19.81
C LEU A 126 -6.74 -1.09 20.27
N ALA A 127 -6.97 -1.41 21.52
CA ALA A 127 -8.33 -1.54 22.07
C ALA A 127 -8.96 -0.16 22.36
N THR A 128 -8.18 0.77 22.89
CA THR A 128 -8.65 2.09 23.36
C THR A 128 -7.73 3.24 22.90
N TRP A 129 -7.31 3.20 21.65
CA TRP A 129 -6.41 4.23 21.12
C TRP A 129 -7.08 5.58 20.88
N THR A 130 -6.27 6.65 20.91
CA THR A 130 -6.58 7.99 20.41
C THR A 130 -5.47 8.39 19.43
N GLN A 131 -5.71 9.37 18.56
CA GLN A 131 -4.64 9.87 17.68
C GLN A 131 -3.41 10.30 18.46
N MET A 132 -3.57 10.94 19.61
CA MET A 132 -2.45 11.40 20.44
C MET A 132 -1.65 10.22 21.02
N SER A 133 -2.30 9.10 21.39
CA SER A 133 -1.58 7.90 21.84
C SER A 133 -0.82 7.26 20.68
N LEU A 134 -1.44 7.15 19.49
CA LEU A 134 -0.77 6.61 18.31
C LEU A 134 0.45 7.46 17.90
N LEU A 135 0.32 8.79 17.91
CA LEU A 135 1.44 9.70 17.60
C LEU A 135 2.63 9.53 18.55
N ARG A 136 2.38 9.24 19.83
CA ARG A 136 3.48 9.05 20.82
C ARG A 136 4.21 7.73 20.65
N GLU A 137 3.53 6.71 20.17
CA GLU A 137 4.09 5.35 20.05
C GLU A 137 4.65 5.07 18.65
N ALA A 138 4.14 5.78 17.63
CA ALA A 138 4.51 5.52 16.25
C ALA A 138 5.93 5.96 15.89
N VAL A 139 6.60 5.12 15.10
CA VAL A 139 7.94 5.35 14.55
C VAL A 139 7.84 5.82 13.10
N ILE A 140 8.68 6.78 12.74
CA ILE A 140 8.77 7.30 11.37
C ILE A 140 9.76 6.43 10.59
N HIS A 141 9.39 6.01 9.36
CA HIS A 141 10.27 5.25 8.50
C HIS A 141 11.53 6.05 8.12
N PRO A 142 12.74 5.47 8.14
CA PRO A 142 13.99 6.20 7.84
C PRO A 142 13.98 6.91 6.48
N LEU A 143 13.34 6.32 5.45
CA LEU A 143 13.23 6.94 4.13
C LEU A 143 12.30 8.16 4.09
N SER A 144 11.55 8.44 5.16
CA SER A 144 10.70 9.65 5.23
C SER A 144 11.50 10.95 5.13
N GLN A 145 12.80 10.92 5.48
CA GLN A 145 13.69 12.07 5.30
C GLN A 145 13.84 12.53 3.83
N TYR A 146 13.53 11.65 2.87
CA TYR A 146 13.62 11.95 1.43
C TYR A 146 12.28 12.37 0.81
N ARG A 147 11.19 12.43 1.59
CA ARG A 147 9.86 12.75 1.05
C ARG A 147 9.67 14.22 0.73
N GLY A 148 10.32 15.11 1.44
CA GLY A 148 10.10 16.56 1.34
C GLY A 148 8.83 17.02 2.05
N GLU A 149 8.50 18.30 1.91
CA GLU A 149 7.36 18.95 2.56
C GLU A 149 6.04 18.68 1.83
N PRO A 150 4.89 18.75 2.49
CA PRO A 150 3.59 18.64 1.85
C PRO A 150 3.43 19.58 0.65
N GLY A 151 2.96 19.04 -0.48
CA GLY A 151 2.84 19.74 -1.76
C GLY A 151 4.06 19.63 -2.68
N SER A 152 5.23 19.22 -2.16
CA SER A 152 6.40 18.97 -2.99
C SER A 152 6.25 17.71 -3.84
N THR A 153 7.07 17.59 -4.88
CA THR A 153 7.11 16.37 -5.70
C THR A 153 7.86 15.26 -4.97
N LEU A 154 7.23 14.09 -4.89
CA LEU A 154 7.85 12.87 -4.38
C LEU A 154 8.54 12.13 -5.53
N PRO A 155 9.81 11.71 -5.39
CA PRO A 155 10.43 10.81 -6.35
C PRO A 155 9.64 9.50 -6.51
N HIS A 156 9.36 9.09 -7.75
CA HIS A 156 8.49 7.94 -8.04
C HIS A 156 8.96 6.63 -7.39
N HIS A 157 10.26 6.42 -7.24
CA HIS A 157 10.83 5.23 -6.60
C HIS A 157 10.63 5.17 -5.08
N LEU A 158 10.14 6.27 -4.45
CA LEU A 158 9.78 6.31 -3.03
C LEU A 158 8.26 6.09 -2.81
N PHE A 159 7.54 5.73 -3.85
CA PHE A 159 6.13 5.41 -3.74
C PHE A 159 5.92 4.01 -3.17
N TRP A 160 5.12 3.94 -2.11
CA TRP A 160 4.51 2.72 -1.58
C TRP A 160 3.02 2.92 -1.47
N SER A 161 2.27 1.92 -1.89
CA SER A 161 0.82 2.01 -2.04
C SER A 161 0.03 1.90 -0.73
N LEU A 162 0.65 2.14 0.42
CA LEU A 162 0.04 2.02 1.76
C LEU A 162 -1.04 3.08 2.04
N ASN A 163 -0.80 4.31 1.57
CA ASN A 163 -1.64 5.48 1.83
C ASN A 163 -1.47 6.49 0.70
N PHE A 164 -2.36 6.47 -0.29
CA PHE A 164 -2.29 7.40 -1.42
C PHE A 164 -3.68 7.73 -1.96
N ALA A 165 -3.76 8.79 -2.77
CA ALA A 165 -5.01 9.20 -3.40
C ALA A 165 -4.78 9.69 -4.82
N CYS A 166 -5.74 9.48 -5.70
CA CYS A 166 -5.78 10.05 -7.04
C CYS A 166 -7.22 10.17 -7.56
N THR A 167 -7.41 10.97 -8.60
CA THR A 167 -8.68 10.97 -9.33
C THR A 167 -8.79 9.73 -10.23
N ARG A 168 -10.03 9.36 -10.57
CA ARG A 168 -10.29 8.32 -11.58
C ARG A 168 -9.52 8.60 -12.87
N GLN A 169 -9.56 9.85 -13.33
CA GLN A 169 -8.86 10.26 -14.56
C GLN A 169 -7.35 10.01 -14.48
N VAL A 170 -6.71 10.36 -13.36
CA VAL A 170 -5.28 10.11 -13.15
C VAL A 170 -5.00 8.61 -13.15
N PHE A 171 -5.78 7.83 -12.40
CA PHE A 171 -5.64 6.37 -12.33
C PHE A 171 -5.77 5.70 -13.70
N GLU A 172 -6.76 6.11 -14.49
CA GLU A 172 -6.98 5.57 -15.83
C GLU A 172 -5.91 6.04 -16.84
N THR A 173 -5.39 7.26 -16.70
CA THR A 173 -4.27 7.76 -17.52
C THR A 173 -2.99 6.96 -17.27
N ILE A 174 -2.73 6.58 -16.00
CA ILE A 174 -1.61 5.70 -15.63
C ILE A 174 -1.82 4.30 -16.22
N GLY A 175 -3.08 3.83 -16.29
CA GLY A 175 -3.48 2.50 -16.73
C GLY A 175 -3.91 1.58 -15.58
N GLY A 176 -3.85 2.07 -14.33
CA GLY A 176 -4.04 1.28 -13.11
C GLY A 176 -2.83 0.43 -12.77
N PHE A 177 -3.01 -0.57 -11.92
CA PHE A 177 -1.96 -1.53 -11.55
C PHE A 177 -1.86 -2.64 -12.59
N ASP A 178 -0.65 -3.08 -12.91
CA ASP A 178 -0.43 -4.20 -13.83
C ASP A 178 -0.75 -5.54 -13.14
N GLU A 179 -1.83 -6.20 -13.57
CA GLU A 179 -2.30 -7.46 -13.00
C GLU A 179 -1.40 -8.67 -13.31
N GLY A 180 -0.37 -8.49 -14.11
CA GLY A 180 0.64 -9.51 -14.36
C GLY A 180 1.65 -9.67 -13.20
N TYR A 181 1.65 -8.76 -12.21
CA TYR A 181 2.35 -8.95 -10.95
C TYR A 181 1.52 -9.86 -10.05
N ALA A 182 2.11 -10.98 -9.62
CA ALA A 182 1.46 -11.94 -8.76
C ALA A 182 2.19 -12.06 -7.41
N GLY A 183 1.41 -12.20 -6.32
CA GLY A 183 1.97 -12.34 -4.98
C GLY A 183 2.56 -11.03 -4.46
N TYR A 184 3.85 -11.00 -4.13
CA TYR A 184 4.46 -9.91 -3.36
C TYR A 184 5.57 -9.18 -4.14
N GLY A 185 5.49 -7.85 -4.13
CA GLY A 185 6.56 -6.92 -4.54
C GLY A 185 6.49 -6.43 -5.98
N ALA A 186 6.98 -5.22 -6.18
CA ALA A 186 7.14 -4.46 -7.41
C ALA A 186 5.87 -3.90 -8.09
N GLU A 187 4.66 -4.34 -7.73
CA GLU A 187 3.43 -3.85 -8.39
C GLU A 187 3.16 -2.36 -8.12
N ASP A 188 3.50 -1.89 -6.93
CA ASP A 188 3.39 -0.47 -6.56
C ASP A 188 4.47 0.38 -7.21
N THR A 189 5.71 -0.11 -7.24
CA THR A 189 6.82 0.55 -7.95
C THR A 189 6.53 0.62 -9.45
N ASP A 190 5.92 -0.41 -10.05
CA ASP A 190 5.50 -0.41 -11.45
C ASP A 190 4.44 0.66 -11.72
N PHE A 191 3.43 0.78 -10.84
CA PHE A 191 2.43 1.84 -10.93
C PHE A 191 3.08 3.24 -10.90
N ALA A 192 4.05 3.45 -10.03
CA ALA A 192 4.78 4.70 -9.93
C ALA A 192 5.61 5.00 -11.19
N PHE A 193 6.26 3.99 -11.77
CA PHE A 193 7.01 4.13 -13.02
C PHE A 193 6.09 4.37 -14.20
N ALA A 194 4.91 3.76 -14.23
CA ALA A 194 3.89 4.03 -15.24
C ALA A 194 3.36 5.48 -15.13
N ALA A 195 3.15 5.99 -13.91
CA ALA A 195 2.81 7.39 -13.68
C ALA A 195 3.88 8.33 -14.24
N ARG A 196 5.16 8.06 -13.93
CA ARG A 196 6.31 8.82 -14.47
C ARG A 196 6.33 8.82 -16.00
N ALA A 197 6.12 7.68 -16.63
CA ALA A 197 6.12 7.55 -18.09
C ALA A 197 4.96 8.32 -18.75
N LYS A 198 3.89 8.62 -18.00
CA LYS A 198 2.74 9.44 -18.43
C LYS A 198 2.87 10.91 -18.03
N GLY A 199 3.98 11.31 -17.41
CA GLY A 199 4.15 12.68 -16.92
C GLY A 199 3.25 13.05 -15.74
N ILE A 200 2.73 12.05 -15.01
CA ILE A 200 1.91 12.25 -13.81
C ILE A 200 2.84 12.41 -12.61
N ASP A 201 2.76 13.54 -11.94
CA ASP A 201 3.53 13.81 -10.73
C ASP A 201 2.99 12.99 -9.54
N MET A 202 3.89 12.68 -8.61
CA MET A 202 3.54 12.26 -7.25
C MET A 202 3.78 13.43 -6.30
N ARG A 203 2.77 13.77 -5.48
CA ARG A 203 2.81 14.90 -4.55
C ARG A 203 2.75 14.42 -3.12
N VAL A 204 3.62 14.93 -2.29
CA VAL A 204 3.59 14.66 -0.84
C VAL A 204 2.33 15.27 -0.25
N SER A 205 1.55 14.43 0.46
CA SER A 205 0.39 14.86 1.24
C SER A 205 0.69 14.80 2.74
N SER A 206 0.04 15.67 3.50
CA SER A 206 0.04 15.62 4.96
C SER A 206 -0.93 14.57 5.54
N ALA A 207 -1.69 13.87 4.69
CA ALA A 207 -2.62 12.82 5.11
C ALA A 207 -1.88 11.69 5.82
N LEU A 208 -2.07 11.59 7.14
CA LEU A 208 -1.35 10.67 8.01
C LEU A 208 -2.14 9.38 8.25
N ALA A 209 -1.46 8.25 8.20
CA ALA A 209 -1.95 6.95 8.64
C ALA A 209 -0.95 6.27 9.58
N PHE A 210 -1.45 5.33 10.40
CA PHE A 210 -0.66 4.57 11.37
C PHE A 210 -0.72 3.08 11.01
N HIS A 211 0.39 2.55 10.53
CA HIS A 211 0.50 1.14 10.17
C HIS A 211 0.51 0.29 11.45
N GLN A 212 -0.45 -0.62 11.56
CA GLN A 212 -0.58 -1.54 12.68
C GLN A 212 0.48 -2.62 12.58
N TYR A 213 1.08 -2.96 13.72
CA TYR A 213 2.09 -3.99 13.77
C TYR A 213 1.56 -5.34 13.25
N HIS A 214 2.39 -6.00 12.51
CA HIS A 214 2.31 -7.44 12.24
C HIS A 214 3.71 -8.01 12.00
N PRO A 215 3.96 -9.28 12.32
CA PRO A 215 5.23 -9.93 12.05
C PRO A 215 5.58 -9.88 10.56
N THR A 216 6.88 -9.82 10.27
CA THR A 216 7.41 -9.78 8.90
C THR A 216 8.60 -10.73 8.75
N TRP A 217 8.99 -11.03 7.53
CA TRP A 217 10.22 -11.75 7.20
C TRP A 217 11.26 -10.78 6.66
N ARG A 218 12.50 -10.84 7.16
CA ARG A 218 13.60 -9.96 6.76
C ARG A 218 14.90 -10.73 6.52
N PRO A 219 15.31 -10.83 5.26
CA PRO A 219 14.58 -10.45 4.05
C PRO A 219 13.35 -11.33 3.83
N PRO A 220 12.41 -10.95 2.94
CA PRO A 220 11.14 -11.66 2.75
C PRO A 220 11.32 -12.96 1.95
N LEU A 221 12.07 -13.92 2.50
CA LEU A 221 12.36 -15.23 1.86
C LEU A 221 11.10 -16.08 1.65
N ASN A 222 10.06 -15.87 2.46
CA ASN A 222 8.75 -16.50 2.29
C ASN A 222 8.05 -16.11 0.98
N HIS A 223 8.51 -15.03 0.32
CA HIS A 223 8.03 -14.53 -0.97
C HIS A 223 9.07 -14.64 -2.09
N PHE A 224 10.13 -15.43 -1.90
CA PHE A 224 11.30 -15.49 -2.79
C PHE A 224 10.90 -15.65 -4.27
N GLN A 225 10.08 -16.63 -4.61
CA GLN A 225 9.67 -16.89 -6.00
C GLN A 225 8.86 -15.74 -6.60
N ALA A 226 7.91 -15.18 -5.85
CA ALA A 226 7.11 -14.06 -6.30
C ALA A 226 8.00 -12.83 -6.56
N ILE A 227 8.93 -12.53 -5.66
CA ILE A 227 9.87 -11.42 -5.79
C ILE A 227 10.73 -11.58 -7.05
N LEU A 228 11.26 -12.79 -7.32
CA LEU A 228 12.08 -13.03 -8.51
C LEU A 228 11.27 -12.90 -9.82
N ALA A 229 10.06 -13.46 -9.84
CA ALA A 229 9.18 -13.36 -11.00
C ALA A 229 8.81 -11.91 -11.30
N ASN A 230 8.42 -11.18 -10.25
CA ASN A 230 8.02 -9.78 -10.34
C ASN A 230 9.22 -8.87 -10.68
N ALA A 231 10.41 -9.13 -10.14
CA ALA A 231 11.63 -8.40 -10.49
C ALA A 231 11.98 -8.55 -11.99
N ARG A 232 11.88 -9.77 -12.53
CA ARG A 232 12.10 -10.01 -13.97
C ARG A 232 11.09 -9.29 -14.84
N ARG A 233 9.78 -9.32 -14.46
CA ARG A 233 8.72 -8.60 -15.17
C ARG A 233 8.98 -7.10 -15.18
N PHE A 234 9.34 -6.55 -14.02
CA PHE A 234 9.67 -5.13 -13.90
C PHE A 234 10.88 -4.74 -14.77
N HIS A 235 11.95 -5.53 -14.71
CA HIS A 235 13.15 -5.30 -15.51
C HIS A 235 12.87 -5.39 -17.02
N GLN A 236 12.06 -6.33 -17.47
CA GLN A 236 11.64 -6.44 -18.88
C GLN A 236 10.94 -5.17 -19.37
N ARG A 237 10.18 -4.52 -18.48
CA ARG A 237 9.41 -3.32 -18.83
C ARG A 237 10.23 -2.03 -18.72
N TRP A 238 11.03 -1.92 -17.66
CA TRP A 238 11.65 -0.66 -17.28
C TRP A 238 13.18 -0.63 -17.43
N HIS A 239 13.81 -1.75 -17.73
CA HIS A 239 15.27 -1.90 -17.89
C HIS A 239 16.10 -1.51 -16.66
N VAL A 240 15.49 -1.56 -15.48
CA VAL A 240 16.11 -1.39 -14.17
C VAL A 240 15.55 -2.44 -13.21
N TRP A 241 16.32 -2.80 -12.18
CA TRP A 241 15.85 -3.76 -11.19
C TRP A 241 15.06 -3.05 -10.09
N PRO A 242 13.90 -3.59 -9.66
CA PRO A 242 13.24 -3.15 -8.44
C PRO A 242 13.82 -3.90 -7.25
N MET A 243 13.50 -3.44 -6.03
CA MET A 243 13.79 -4.18 -4.79
C MET A 243 15.27 -4.60 -4.65
N GLU A 244 16.21 -3.78 -5.11
CA GLU A 244 17.65 -4.11 -5.14
C GLU A 244 18.20 -4.54 -3.78
N GLY A 245 17.68 -3.99 -2.67
CA GLY A 245 18.07 -4.40 -1.32
C GLY A 245 17.78 -5.89 -1.07
N TRP A 246 16.59 -6.35 -1.41
CA TRP A 246 16.23 -7.77 -1.26
C TRP A 246 17.01 -8.67 -2.22
N LEU A 247 17.20 -8.24 -3.45
CA LEU A 247 17.99 -9.01 -4.43
C LEU A 247 19.44 -9.15 -3.97
N SER A 248 20.04 -8.11 -3.41
CA SER A 248 21.40 -8.15 -2.83
C SER A 248 21.45 -9.12 -1.66
N GLU A 249 20.53 -9.04 -0.70
CA GLU A 249 20.50 -9.95 0.44
C GLU A 249 20.28 -11.41 0.03
N PHE A 250 19.48 -11.67 -1.01
CA PHE A 250 19.29 -13.02 -1.56
C PHE A 250 20.58 -13.53 -2.23
N ALA A 251 21.32 -12.67 -2.93
CA ALA A 251 22.61 -13.02 -3.53
C ALA A 251 23.66 -13.30 -2.47
N GLU A 252 23.77 -12.50 -1.41
CA GLU A 252 24.68 -12.72 -0.28
C GLU A 252 24.43 -14.06 0.42
N ARG A 253 23.18 -14.55 0.40
CA ARG A 253 22.80 -15.88 0.93
C ARG A 253 23.03 -17.01 -0.07
N GLY A 254 23.55 -16.73 -1.26
CA GLY A 254 23.79 -17.73 -2.31
C GLY A 254 22.50 -18.32 -2.89
N LEU A 255 21.40 -17.57 -2.88
CA LEU A 255 20.12 -18.00 -3.43
C LEU A 255 19.98 -17.64 -4.90
N LEU A 256 20.64 -16.57 -5.34
CA LEU A 256 20.62 -16.10 -6.72
C LEU A 256 21.94 -15.44 -7.11
N GLU A 257 22.14 -15.32 -8.42
CA GLU A 257 23.08 -14.41 -9.04
C GLU A 257 22.31 -13.36 -9.83
N TRP A 258 22.72 -12.09 -9.73
CA TRP A 258 22.13 -11.02 -10.52
C TRP A 258 23.18 -10.00 -10.96
N SER A 259 22.92 -9.41 -12.10
CA SER A 259 23.74 -8.38 -12.71
C SER A 259 22.82 -7.31 -13.33
N ALA A 260 23.37 -6.34 -14.03
CA ALA A 260 22.56 -5.33 -14.71
C ALA A 260 21.51 -5.95 -15.66
N ASP A 261 21.82 -7.08 -16.31
CA ASP A 261 21.01 -7.65 -17.40
C ASP A 261 20.39 -9.01 -17.07
N ALA A 262 20.78 -9.65 -15.97
CA ALA A 262 20.37 -11.02 -15.67
C ALA A 262 20.09 -11.25 -14.17
N LEU A 263 19.09 -12.09 -13.90
CA LEU A 263 18.75 -12.59 -12.56
C LEU A 263 18.50 -14.09 -12.66
N VAL A 264 19.39 -14.87 -12.03
CA VAL A 264 19.39 -16.34 -12.10
C VAL A 264 19.22 -16.89 -10.69
N ALA A 265 18.15 -17.65 -10.44
CA ALA A 265 18.00 -18.38 -9.20
C ALA A 265 18.99 -19.58 -9.18
N LEU A 266 19.76 -19.72 -8.11
CA LEU A 266 20.69 -20.82 -7.90
C LEU A 266 20.02 -21.98 -7.16
N ARG A 267 19.20 -21.66 -6.16
CA ARG A 267 18.44 -22.61 -5.35
C ARG A 267 17.27 -21.93 -4.64
N GLU A 268 16.34 -22.73 -4.16
CA GLU A 268 15.31 -22.29 -3.24
C GLU A 268 15.88 -22.05 -1.83
N PRO A 269 15.31 -21.08 -1.08
CA PRO A 269 15.58 -20.98 0.36
C PRO A 269 15.04 -22.22 1.07
N ARG A 270 15.78 -22.75 2.04
CA ARG A 270 15.32 -23.83 2.91
C ARG A 270 14.34 -23.28 3.95
N VAL A 271 13.54 -24.18 4.53
CA VAL A 271 12.55 -23.83 5.56
C VAL A 271 13.24 -23.16 6.78
N ASP A 272 14.38 -23.70 7.22
CA ASP A 272 15.16 -23.12 8.32
C ASP A 272 15.71 -21.72 8.01
N GLU A 273 16.04 -21.42 6.75
CA GLU A 273 16.46 -20.09 6.31
C GLU A 273 15.27 -19.08 6.30
N ILE A 274 14.08 -19.54 5.87
CA ILE A 274 12.85 -18.73 5.91
C ILE A 274 12.47 -18.44 7.36
N ASP A 275 12.44 -19.46 8.22
CA ASP A 275 12.07 -19.31 9.64
C ASP A 275 13.04 -18.36 10.37
N ALA A 276 14.34 -18.42 10.06
CA ALA A 276 15.34 -17.52 10.62
C ALA A 276 15.16 -16.04 10.21
N CYS A 277 14.39 -15.77 9.17
CA CYS A 277 14.05 -14.42 8.73
C CYS A 277 12.79 -13.86 9.39
N PHE A 278 12.05 -14.68 10.13
CA PHE A 278 10.82 -14.27 10.81
C PHE A 278 11.16 -13.33 11.98
N ASP A 279 10.60 -12.13 11.94
CA ASP A 279 10.88 -11.07 12.91
C ASP A 279 9.57 -10.61 13.58
N GLU A 280 9.42 -10.96 14.86
CA GLU A 280 8.31 -10.56 15.72
C GLU A 280 8.59 -9.26 16.49
N THR A 281 9.82 -8.73 16.43
CA THR A 281 10.27 -7.73 17.41
C THR A 281 10.34 -6.31 16.87
N ARG A 282 10.28 -6.13 15.55
CA ARG A 282 10.41 -4.82 14.91
C ARG A 282 9.08 -4.25 14.47
N SER A 283 8.91 -2.94 14.68
CA SER A 283 7.84 -2.19 14.03
C SER A 283 8.05 -2.22 12.50
N GLY A 284 7.12 -2.79 11.80
CA GLY A 284 6.74 -2.91 10.40
C GLY A 284 7.58 -2.37 9.24
N PHE A 285 8.89 -2.12 9.36
CA PHE A 285 9.74 -1.79 8.19
C PHE A 285 11.13 -2.39 8.29
#